data_6f3b75825858b3b1c1931e32c74cf0e3
#
_entry.id   6f3b75825858b3b1c1931e32c74cf0e3
#
_cell.length_a   1.000
_cell.length_b   1.000
_cell.length_c   1.000
_cell.angle_alpha   90.00
_cell.angle_beta   90.00
_cell.angle_gamma   90.00
#
_symmetry.space_group_name_H-M   'P 1'
#
loop_
_entity.id
_entity.type
_entity.pdbx_description
1 polymer ?
#
loop_
_entity_poly.entity_id
_entity_poly.type
_entity_poly.pdbx_seq_one_letter_code
_entity_poly.pdbx_strand_id
1 'polypeptide(L)'
;MRVILSVIAAMVLLAGATSGHAQDREVPYWASLRADEVNMRVGPSQDYQVDWIYKRKGLPVRVVRVVEGWRLVQDPDGTQGWIVARLLNPERTALVTGSELVPMYERPDPTSGLKWNLEPGLVGILGNCEAGWCDLNIDGRKGWVSEPRLWGAGQP
;
A
#
# COMPACT_ATOMS: atom_id res chain seq x y z
N MET A 1 -68.45 -28.56 23.59
CA MET A 1 -67.10 -29.17 23.48
C MET A 1 -66.39 -28.59 22.25
N ARG A 2 -65.54 -27.57 22.43
CA ARG A 2 -64.87 -26.88 21.36
C ARG A 2 -63.38 -27.22 21.42
N VAL A 3 -62.89 -27.92 20.43
CA VAL A 3 -61.48 -28.28 20.28
C VAL A 3 -60.80 -27.13 19.57
N ILE A 4 -59.84 -26.45 20.22
CA ILE A 4 -59.02 -25.41 19.64
C ILE A 4 -57.74 -26.07 19.13
N LEU A 5 -57.56 -26.14 17.80
CA LEU A 5 -56.30 -26.54 17.16
C LEU A 5 -55.33 -25.36 17.18
N SER A 6 -54.28 -25.48 17.96
CA SER A 6 -53.16 -24.53 17.91
C SER A 6 -52.18 -24.96 16.80
N VAL A 7 -52.09 -24.16 15.76
CA VAL A 7 -51.06 -24.30 14.70
C VAL A 7 -49.83 -23.54 15.15
N ILE A 8 -48.75 -24.25 15.48
CA ILE A 8 -47.43 -23.67 15.75
C ILE A 8 -46.70 -23.55 14.42
N ALA A 9 -46.61 -22.33 13.92
CA ALA A 9 -45.77 -22.03 12.74
C ALA A 9 -44.30 -21.95 13.18
N ALA A 10 -43.50 -22.95 12.77
CA ALA A 10 -42.05 -22.94 12.96
C ALA A 10 -41.42 -22.03 11.90
N MET A 11 -40.97 -20.87 12.33
CA MET A 11 -40.22 -19.91 11.49
C MET A 11 -38.75 -20.35 11.44
N VAL A 12 -38.34 -21.01 10.35
CA VAL A 12 -36.96 -21.38 10.12
C VAL A 12 -36.22 -20.14 9.64
N LEU A 13 -35.41 -19.53 10.51
CA LEU A 13 -34.44 -18.48 10.15
C LEU A 13 -33.30 -19.13 9.41
N LEU A 14 -33.27 -18.98 8.06
CA LEU A 14 -32.08 -19.22 7.25
C LEU A 14 -31.09 -18.08 7.53
N ALA A 15 -30.14 -18.31 8.42
CA ALA A 15 -28.97 -17.46 8.54
C ALA A 15 -28.11 -17.70 7.30
N GLY A 16 -28.24 -16.83 6.29
CA GLY A 16 -27.37 -16.79 5.14
C GLY A 16 -25.96 -16.39 5.60
N ALA A 17 -25.04 -17.35 5.63
CA ALA A 17 -23.62 -17.07 5.77
C ALA A 17 -23.17 -16.34 4.52
N THR A 18 -23.08 -15.02 4.58
CA THR A 18 -22.38 -14.21 3.57
C THR A 18 -20.89 -14.53 3.69
N SER A 19 -20.40 -15.38 2.82
CA SER A 19 -18.96 -15.58 2.61
C SER A 19 -18.39 -14.24 2.19
N GLY A 20 -17.77 -13.52 3.12
CA GLY A 20 -17.02 -12.32 2.84
C GLY A 20 -15.81 -12.69 1.98
N HIS A 21 -15.98 -12.64 0.69
CA HIS A 21 -14.84 -12.64 -0.22
C HIS A 21 -14.06 -11.36 0.10
N ALA A 22 -12.82 -11.53 0.55
CA ALA A 22 -11.89 -10.41 0.62
C ALA A 22 -11.79 -9.85 -0.81
N GLN A 23 -12.45 -8.74 -1.04
CA GLN A 23 -12.53 -8.10 -2.35
C GLN A 23 -11.10 -7.70 -2.70
N ASP A 24 -10.47 -8.41 -3.65
CA ASP A 24 -9.17 -8.03 -4.18
C ASP A 24 -9.29 -6.58 -4.68
N ARG A 25 -8.38 -5.73 -4.19
CA ARG A 25 -8.36 -4.33 -4.60
C ARG A 25 -8.22 -4.26 -6.11
N GLU A 26 -8.99 -3.37 -6.71
CA GLU A 26 -8.83 -3.04 -8.13
C GLU A 26 -7.40 -2.55 -8.39
N VAL A 27 -6.76 -3.08 -9.41
CA VAL A 27 -5.41 -2.68 -9.81
C VAL A 27 -5.47 -1.53 -10.83
N PRO A 28 -4.46 -0.64 -10.84
CA PRO A 28 -3.29 -0.61 -9.94
C PRO A 28 -3.59 -0.04 -8.56
N TYR A 29 -2.80 -0.44 -7.55
CA TYR A 29 -2.84 0.17 -6.22
C TYR A 29 -1.47 0.20 -5.55
N TRP A 30 -1.30 1.14 -4.61
CA TRP A 30 -0.09 1.23 -3.81
C TRP A 30 -0.08 0.24 -2.64
N ALA A 31 1.08 -0.36 -2.39
CA ALA A 31 1.39 -1.15 -1.21
C ALA A 31 2.81 -0.84 -0.77
N SER A 32 3.21 -1.33 0.40
CA SER A 32 4.58 -1.24 0.89
C SER A 32 5.13 -2.61 1.31
N LEU A 33 6.44 -2.77 1.31
CA LEU A 33 7.08 -4.00 1.76
C LEU A 33 6.96 -4.14 3.28
N ARG A 34 6.49 -5.30 3.76
CA ARG A 34 6.24 -5.55 5.19
C ARG A 34 7.49 -5.91 5.96
N ALA A 35 8.47 -6.56 5.31
CA ALA A 35 9.66 -7.12 5.93
C ALA A 35 10.94 -6.41 5.48
N ASP A 36 12.01 -6.57 6.25
CA ASP A 36 13.31 -6.03 5.94
C ASP A 36 13.96 -6.72 4.73
N GLU A 37 13.57 -7.98 4.46
CA GLU A 37 14.00 -8.72 3.29
C GLU A 37 12.80 -9.34 2.58
N VAL A 38 12.66 -9.04 1.28
CA VAL A 38 11.55 -9.51 0.45
C VAL A 38 12.07 -9.98 -0.91
N ASN A 39 11.80 -11.24 -1.23
CA ASN A 39 12.13 -11.82 -2.53
C ASN A 39 11.09 -11.43 -3.58
N MET A 40 11.54 -10.88 -4.69
CA MET A 40 10.79 -10.72 -5.92
C MET A 40 11.19 -11.84 -6.90
N ARG A 41 10.21 -12.47 -7.51
CA ARG A 41 10.42 -13.62 -8.40
C ARG A 41 9.93 -13.37 -9.82
N VAL A 42 10.43 -14.15 -10.76
CA VAL A 42 10.02 -14.07 -12.18
C VAL A 42 8.61 -14.58 -12.44
N GLY A 43 7.99 -15.30 -11.49
CA GLY A 43 6.64 -15.84 -11.62
C GLY A 43 5.92 -16.02 -10.28
N PRO A 44 4.58 -16.25 -10.30
CA PRO A 44 3.73 -16.29 -9.12
C PRO A 44 3.72 -17.67 -8.43
N SER A 45 4.88 -18.18 -8.07
CA SER A 45 5.08 -19.40 -7.25
C SER A 45 6.42 -19.35 -6.55
N GLN A 46 6.56 -20.13 -5.48
CA GLN A 46 7.85 -20.30 -4.80
C GLN A 46 8.86 -21.10 -5.63
N ASP A 47 8.43 -21.83 -6.62
CA ASP A 47 9.27 -22.61 -7.54
C ASP A 47 9.98 -21.72 -8.57
N TYR A 48 9.46 -20.52 -8.80
CA TYR A 48 10.12 -19.57 -9.69
C TYR A 48 11.36 -18.96 -9.08
N GLN A 49 12.35 -18.72 -9.94
CA GLN A 49 13.61 -18.10 -9.56
C GLN A 49 13.39 -16.73 -8.90
N VAL A 50 14.18 -16.45 -7.87
CA VAL A 50 14.30 -15.11 -7.29
C VAL A 50 15.10 -14.26 -8.26
N ASP A 51 14.49 -13.18 -8.70
CA ASP A 51 15.09 -12.19 -9.61
C ASP A 51 15.77 -11.07 -8.83
N TRP A 52 15.13 -10.62 -7.76
CA TRP A 52 15.64 -9.54 -6.91
C TRP A 52 15.31 -9.76 -5.43
N ILE A 53 16.18 -9.24 -4.57
CA ILE A 53 15.97 -9.26 -3.10
C ILE A 53 15.98 -7.81 -2.61
N TYR A 54 14.82 -7.33 -2.20
CA TYR A 54 14.71 -6.03 -1.52
C TYR A 54 15.13 -6.16 -0.07
N LYS A 55 15.98 -5.25 0.39
CA LYS A 55 16.45 -5.18 1.79
C LYS A 55 15.98 -3.89 2.45
N ARG A 56 14.69 -3.57 2.29
CA ARG A 56 14.15 -2.32 2.79
C ARG A 56 12.67 -2.44 3.13
N LYS A 57 12.38 -2.54 4.42
CA LYS A 57 11.00 -2.45 4.92
C LYS A 57 10.38 -1.10 4.57
N GLY A 58 9.10 -1.10 4.26
CA GLY A 58 8.35 0.10 3.94
C GLY A 58 8.55 0.63 2.52
N LEU A 59 9.42 0.03 1.68
CA LEU A 59 9.58 0.47 0.30
C LEU A 59 8.23 0.44 -0.41
N PRO A 60 7.75 1.56 -1.00
CA PRO A 60 6.51 1.59 -1.75
C PRO A 60 6.65 0.84 -3.07
N VAL A 61 5.63 0.06 -3.42
CA VAL A 61 5.53 -0.65 -4.69
C VAL A 61 4.13 -0.46 -5.26
N ARG A 62 4.03 -0.43 -6.57
CA ARG A 62 2.75 -0.39 -7.29
C ARG A 62 2.33 -1.80 -7.67
N VAL A 63 1.20 -2.28 -7.15
CA VAL A 63 0.62 -3.56 -7.53
C VAL A 63 -0.12 -3.37 -8.83
N VAL A 64 0.27 -4.09 -9.88
CA VAL A 64 -0.28 -3.96 -11.23
C VAL A 64 -1.07 -5.19 -11.67
N ARG A 65 -0.95 -6.31 -10.96
CA ARG A 65 -1.71 -7.53 -11.21
C ARG A 65 -1.85 -8.39 -9.96
N VAL A 66 -2.96 -9.07 -9.84
CA VAL A 66 -3.28 -9.99 -8.76
C VAL A 66 -3.43 -11.39 -9.31
N VAL A 67 -2.75 -12.35 -8.69
CA VAL A 67 -2.94 -13.80 -8.86
C VAL A 67 -3.01 -14.39 -7.46
N GLU A 68 -3.72 -15.50 -7.28
CA GLU A 68 -3.94 -16.10 -5.98
C GLU A 68 -2.65 -16.19 -5.15
N GLY A 69 -2.66 -15.53 -3.98
CA GLY A 69 -1.50 -15.47 -3.08
C GLY A 69 -0.31 -14.62 -3.54
N TRP A 70 -0.32 -14.05 -4.75
CA TRP A 70 0.78 -13.29 -5.35
C TRP A 70 0.34 -11.95 -5.93
N ARG A 71 1.29 -11.02 -5.99
CA ARG A 71 1.13 -9.68 -6.58
C ARG A 71 2.27 -9.41 -7.54
N LEU A 72 1.94 -9.08 -8.78
CA LEU A 72 2.92 -8.47 -9.69
C LEU A 72 3.07 -7.03 -9.26
N VAL A 73 4.27 -6.67 -8.86
CA VAL A 73 4.58 -5.31 -8.41
C VAL A 73 5.53 -4.62 -9.38
N GLN A 74 5.48 -3.30 -9.38
CA GLN A 74 6.46 -2.45 -10.03
C GLN A 74 7.13 -1.59 -8.96
N ASP A 75 8.46 -1.55 -9.00
CA ASP A 75 9.29 -0.74 -8.11
C ASP A 75 9.53 0.69 -8.65
N PRO A 76 10.23 1.56 -7.89
CA PRO A 76 10.54 2.92 -8.32
C PRO A 76 11.33 3.03 -9.62
N ASP A 77 12.13 2.02 -9.95
CA ASP A 77 12.97 1.98 -11.14
C ASP A 77 12.24 1.41 -12.37
N GLY A 78 10.97 1.00 -12.17
CA GLY A 78 10.13 0.42 -13.21
C GLY A 78 10.28 -1.10 -13.36
N THR A 79 11.12 -1.74 -12.56
CA THR A 79 11.29 -3.20 -12.57
C THR A 79 10.01 -3.88 -12.07
N GLN A 80 9.61 -4.97 -12.72
CA GLN A 80 8.43 -5.73 -12.34
C GLN A 80 8.78 -7.16 -11.97
N GLY A 81 8.08 -7.68 -10.96
CA GLY A 81 8.18 -9.07 -10.54
C GLY A 81 7.15 -9.44 -9.49
N TRP A 82 7.13 -10.71 -9.11
CA TRP A 82 6.12 -11.28 -8.26
C TRP A 82 6.57 -11.35 -6.80
N ILE A 83 5.74 -10.81 -5.92
CA ILE A 83 5.92 -10.88 -4.47
C ILE A 83 4.71 -11.60 -3.87
N VAL A 84 4.95 -12.49 -2.90
CA VAL A 84 3.89 -13.15 -2.16
C VAL A 84 3.09 -12.12 -1.36
N ALA A 85 1.76 -12.15 -1.46
CA ALA A 85 0.87 -11.10 -0.96
C ALA A 85 1.06 -10.80 0.55
N ARG A 86 1.36 -11.81 1.38
CA ARG A 86 1.58 -11.66 2.82
C ARG A 86 2.79 -10.79 3.20
N LEU A 87 3.71 -10.55 2.27
CA LEU A 87 4.87 -9.68 2.46
C LEU A 87 4.60 -8.22 2.02
N LEU A 88 3.37 -7.93 1.61
CA LEU A 88 2.92 -6.57 1.34
C LEU A 88 2.03 -6.05 2.48
N ASN A 89 2.10 -4.74 2.70
CA ASN A 89 1.33 -4.00 3.68
C ASN A 89 0.46 -2.96 2.94
N PRO A 90 -0.81 -2.77 3.31
CA PRO A 90 -1.65 -1.71 2.77
C PRO A 90 -1.24 -0.30 3.24
N GLU A 91 -0.34 -0.18 4.21
CA GLU A 91 0.16 1.11 4.68
C GLU A 91 0.79 1.90 3.54
N ARG A 92 0.35 3.12 3.37
CA ARG A 92 0.90 4.03 2.35
C ARG A 92 2.23 4.59 2.82
N THR A 93 3.23 4.39 1.99
CA THR A 93 4.58 4.97 2.17
C THR A 93 4.98 5.70 0.90
N ALA A 94 6.00 6.54 0.99
CA ALA A 94 6.59 7.17 -0.17
C ALA A 94 8.12 7.16 -0.08
N LEU A 95 8.75 7.02 -1.23
CA LEU A 95 10.20 7.13 -1.43
C LEU A 95 10.52 8.51 -1.99
N VAL A 96 11.43 9.22 -1.36
CA VAL A 96 11.97 10.49 -1.88
C VAL A 96 12.81 10.22 -3.12
N THR A 97 12.46 10.84 -4.25
CA THR A 97 13.09 10.62 -5.56
C THR A 97 13.89 11.83 -6.05
N GLY A 98 14.77 11.58 -7.00
CA GLY A 98 15.61 12.60 -7.65
C GLY A 98 17.07 12.43 -7.30
N SER A 99 17.90 13.40 -7.71
CA SER A 99 19.36 13.41 -7.51
C SER A 99 19.82 14.50 -6.53
N GLU A 100 18.92 15.40 -6.14
CA GLU A 100 19.22 16.53 -5.28
C GLU A 100 18.39 16.46 -4.00
N LEU A 101 18.83 17.18 -2.97
CA LEU A 101 18.08 17.31 -1.72
C LEU A 101 16.67 17.84 -1.99
N VAL A 102 15.68 17.24 -1.30
CA VAL A 102 14.27 17.58 -1.43
C VAL A 102 13.83 18.32 -0.18
N PRO A 103 13.36 19.57 -0.31
CA PRO A 103 12.92 20.34 0.84
C PRO A 103 11.61 19.79 1.42
N MET A 104 11.54 19.73 2.73
CA MET A 104 10.34 19.45 3.51
C MET A 104 9.95 20.71 4.29
N TYR A 105 8.70 21.14 4.17
CA TYR A 105 8.19 22.39 4.70
C TYR A 105 7.20 22.19 5.86
N GLU A 106 6.91 23.26 6.59
CA GLU A 106 5.92 23.24 7.68
C GLU A 106 4.47 23.11 7.17
N ARG A 107 4.19 23.69 6.01
CA ARG A 107 2.88 23.69 5.35
C ARG A 107 3.04 23.30 3.88
N PRO A 108 1.95 22.94 3.18
CA PRO A 108 1.96 22.62 1.74
C PRO A 108 2.16 23.89 0.87
N ASP A 109 3.24 24.58 1.12
CA ASP A 109 3.57 25.88 0.54
C ASP A 109 5.11 26.09 0.58
N PRO A 110 5.78 26.36 -0.55
CA PRO A 110 7.22 26.56 -0.60
C PRO A 110 7.68 27.86 0.05
N THR A 111 6.77 28.78 0.37
CA THR A 111 7.07 30.01 1.12
C THR A 111 6.96 29.85 2.64
N SER A 112 6.49 28.68 3.10
CA SER A 112 6.43 28.35 4.51
C SER A 112 7.83 28.00 5.07
N GLY A 113 7.94 27.80 6.39
CA GLY A 113 9.21 27.45 7.02
C GLY A 113 9.79 26.14 6.49
N LEU A 114 11.04 26.17 6.05
CA LEU A 114 11.79 24.96 5.72
C LEU A 114 12.12 24.20 7.02
N LYS A 115 11.75 22.93 7.10
CA LYS A 115 12.04 22.07 8.25
C LYS A 115 13.30 21.23 8.07
N TRP A 116 13.38 20.52 6.95
CA TRP A 116 14.51 19.64 6.60
C TRP A 116 14.77 19.62 5.12
N ASN A 117 15.99 19.26 4.76
CA ASN A 117 16.34 18.83 3.41
C ASN A 117 16.50 17.30 3.44
N LEU A 118 15.71 16.62 2.65
CA LEU A 118 15.67 15.16 2.57
C LEU A 118 16.63 14.66 1.49
N GLU A 119 17.41 13.64 1.80
CA GLU A 119 18.18 12.92 0.80
C GLU A 119 17.26 12.06 -0.08
N PRO A 120 17.51 11.96 -1.38
CA PRO A 120 16.87 10.96 -2.23
C PRO A 120 17.07 9.55 -1.68
N GLY A 121 16.06 8.72 -1.85
CA GLY A 121 16.09 7.37 -1.32
C GLY A 121 15.54 7.21 0.09
N LEU A 122 15.22 8.26 0.82
CA LEU A 122 14.53 8.13 2.11
C LEU A 122 13.10 7.62 1.90
N VAL A 123 12.65 6.75 2.81
CA VAL A 123 11.27 6.23 2.83
C VAL A 123 10.57 6.76 4.08
N GLY A 124 9.35 7.24 3.90
CA GLY A 124 8.51 7.69 5.00
C GLY A 124 7.08 7.19 4.89
N ILE A 125 6.35 7.28 6.00
CA ILE A 125 4.90 7.04 6.03
C ILE A 125 4.23 8.23 5.36
N LEU A 126 3.40 7.95 4.36
CA LEU A 126 2.65 8.94 3.60
C LEU A 126 1.35 9.27 4.32
N GLY A 127 1.16 10.53 4.62
CA GLY A 127 -0.10 11.08 5.12
C GLY A 127 -1.02 11.59 4.01
N ASN A 128 -1.70 12.68 4.28
CA ASN A 128 -2.60 13.31 3.31
C ASN A 128 -1.82 14.02 2.20
N CYS A 129 -2.37 13.95 0.99
CA CYS A 129 -1.89 14.73 -0.15
C CYS A 129 -2.97 15.74 -0.56
N GLU A 130 -2.57 16.99 -0.75
CA GLU A 130 -3.45 18.07 -1.21
C GLU A 130 -2.69 19.08 -2.06
N ALA A 131 -3.31 19.55 -3.13
CA ALA A 131 -2.79 20.60 -4.00
C ALA A 131 -1.32 20.36 -4.47
N GLY A 132 -0.94 19.09 -4.72
CA GLY A 132 0.41 18.72 -5.18
C GLY A 132 1.46 18.62 -4.06
N TRP A 133 1.03 18.57 -2.82
CA TRP A 133 1.87 18.39 -1.64
C TRP A 133 1.39 17.21 -0.81
N CYS A 134 2.31 16.47 -0.20
CA CYS A 134 2.00 15.35 0.68
C CYS A 134 2.68 15.51 2.03
N ASP A 135 1.91 15.24 3.11
CA ASP A 135 2.49 15.07 4.44
C ASP A 135 3.30 13.77 4.50
N LEU A 136 4.54 13.87 4.91
CA LEU A 136 5.48 12.75 5.00
C LEU A 136 6.09 12.69 6.40
N ASN A 137 6.13 11.48 6.95
CA ASN A 137 6.76 11.21 8.23
C ASN A 137 7.93 10.23 8.05
N ILE A 138 9.14 10.73 8.25
CA ILE A 138 10.37 9.93 8.20
C ILE A 138 10.96 9.88 9.62
N ASP A 139 10.83 8.75 10.29
CA ASP A 139 11.37 8.50 11.64
C ASP A 139 10.98 9.60 12.65
N GLY A 140 9.72 10.03 12.61
CA GLY A 140 9.19 11.08 13.50
C GLY A 140 9.37 12.51 12.98
N ARG A 141 10.15 12.73 11.92
CA ARG A 141 10.27 14.03 11.26
C ARG A 141 9.10 14.18 10.28
N LYS A 142 8.20 15.12 10.58
CA LYS A 142 6.98 15.36 9.81
C LYS A 142 7.02 16.70 9.11
N GLY A 143 6.50 16.73 7.89
CA GLY A 143 6.32 17.95 7.12
C GLY A 143 5.80 17.66 5.71
N TRP A 144 5.68 18.71 4.92
CA TRP A 144 5.11 18.66 3.60
C TRP A 144 6.18 18.63 2.51
N VAL A 145 6.03 17.69 1.59
CA VAL A 145 6.95 17.47 0.46
C VAL A 145 6.14 17.56 -0.83
N SER A 146 6.73 18.15 -1.86
CA SER A 146 6.11 18.22 -3.20
C SER A 146 5.87 16.81 -3.75
N GLU A 147 4.63 16.53 -4.13
CA GLU A 147 4.17 15.20 -4.60
C GLU A 147 5.00 14.62 -5.75
N PRO A 148 5.42 15.39 -6.80
CA PRO A 148 6.28 14.89 -7.87
C PRO A 148 7.65 14.36 -7.41
N ARG A 149 8.06 14.66 -6.19
CA ARG A 149 9.32 14.19 -5.60
C ARG A 149 9.13 12.90 -4.78
N LEU A 150 7.96 12.28 -4.84
CA LEU A 150 7.57 11.14 -4.02
C LEU A 150 7.01 10.00 -4.89
N TRP A 151 7.76 8.91 -5.00
CA TRP A 151 7.21 7.63 -5.49
C TRP A 151 6.34 6.99 -4.40
N GLY A 152 5.15 6.55 -4.72
CA GLY A 152 4.17 6.04 -3.77
C GLY A 152 3.08 7.04 -3.42
N ALA A 153 3.25 8.31 -3.77
CA ALA A 153 2.23 9.36 -3.68
C ALA A 153 1.29 9.35 -4.89
N GLY A 154 0.22 10.11 -4.80
CA GLY A 154 -0.76 10.27 -5.87
C GLY A 154 -1.49 8.99 -6.25
N GLN A 155 -2.01 8.99 -7.48
CA GLN A 155 -2.66 7.81 -8.07
C GLN A 155 -1.61 6.78 -8.49
N PRO A 156 -1.88 5.47 -8.29
CA PRO A 156 -0.98 4.39 -8.70
C PRO A 156 -0.97 4.17 -10.21
#